data_de8fc51e07f466586ba68b7cbaa7a7a6
#
_entry.id   de8fc51e07f466586ba68b7cbaa7a7a6
#
_cell.length_a   1.000
_cell.length_b   1.000
_cell.length_c   1.000
_cell.angle_alpha   90.00
_cell.angle_beta   90.00
_cell.angle_gamma   90.00
#
_symmetry.space_group_name_H-M   'P 1'
#
loop_
_entity.id
_entity.type
_entity.pdbx_description
1 polymer ?
#
loop_
_entity_poly.entity_id
_entity_poly.type
_entity_poly.pdbx_seq_one_letter_code
_entity_poly.pdbx_strand_id
1 'polypeptide(L)'
;MGSWISSITYDFTVSPAALKAFEAEYGYALTAEDFINRGRLQATHRPPTAHKRDYMDFIQRFVAEKAKALVDIIHRHGKQAYVFYDDSWVGMEPYGKYFASIGFDGLIKCVFSGFECRLCAGVDVPVHELRFHPYLFPVGLGGLPTFSEGGHPEKDAMDYWLHVRRALARQPVERIGLGGYLHLTQGYPEFVDAIQMMGRQFRRLKALHAEGKPATLPIRVAVLHTWGSLRSWTLSGHFHETDANPLIHINEALSGLPVEVRFIDFDQAANGGLEGVDVLINAGFAGDAWSGGDAWRSSELVAEITRFVHGGGGLVGVAEPSACPGGDTLFRLAHVLGVDMDDGGYACHAPWSFEVGEAPFSICREALAAKPGIRLTDPDTSVLAARDGAPQMTLHRFGRGCAAYLSGFSYRPEAARMLLDLLLYMTGTDGCAAGRCDDPMVETAWFPASRAMAVMNNSEKEVTTQIEWPEGSVRMTLGPQEMRLIDQP
;
A
#
# COMPACT_ATOMS: atom_id res chain seq x y z
N MET A 1 -29.30 -11.14 -8.45
CA MET A 1 -29.56 -9.71 -8.18
C MET A 1 -28.48 -9.27 -7.21
N GLY A 2 -27.50 -8.52 -7.68
CA GLY A 2 -26.53 -7.90 -6.80
C GLY A 2 -27.17 -6.68 -6.15
N SER A 3 -27.23 -6.63 -4.83
CA SER A 3 -27.58 -5.40 -4.15
C SER A 3 -26.35 -4.49 -4.18
N TRP A 4 -26.46 -3.39 -4.88
CA TRP A 4 -25.45 -2.33 -4.86
C TRP A 4 -25.55 -1.61 -3.53
N ILE A 5 -24.59 -1.80 -2.66
CA ILE A 5 -24.35 -0.86 -1.55
C ILE A 5 -23.26 0.07 -2.06
N SER A 6 -23.60 1.02 -2.91
CA SER A 6 -22.71 2.11 -3.21
C SER A 6 -22.84 3.13 -2.11
N SER A 7 -21.88 3.26 -1.26
CA SER A 7 -21.82 4.37 -0.34
C SER A 7 -21.01 5.49 -0.96
N ILE A 8 -21.68 6.44 -1.52
CA ILE A 8 -21.09 7.66 -2.05
C ILE A 8 -20.62 8.59 -0.93
N THR A 9 -21.09 8.37 0.29
CA THR A 9 -20.77 9.22 1.45
C THR A 9 -20.51 8.38 2.69
N TYR A 10 -19.68 8.90 3.57
CA TYR A 10 -19.37 8.34 4.88
C TYR A 10 -20.54 8.15 5.81
N ASP A 11 -21.55 8.99 5.63
CA ASP A 11 -22.58 9.23 6.60
C ASP A 11 -23.96 8.76 6.10
N PHE A 12 -23.97 7.84 5.11
CA PHE A 12 -25.23 7.40 4.51
C PHE A 12 -26.15 6.65 5.48
N THR A 13 -25.66 6.20 6.61
CA THR A 13 -26.45 5.54 7.66
C THR A 13 -26.92 6.46 8.76
N VAL A 14 -27.00 7.77 8.53
CA VAL A 14 -27.56 8.75 9.46
C VAL A 14 -29.10 8.74 9.48
N SER A 15 -29.71 7.62 9.21
CA SER A 15 -31.16 7.49 9.36
C SER A 15 -31.58 7.64 10.83
N PRO A 16 -32.77 8.13 11.12
CA PRO A 16 -33.27 8.25 12.51
C PRO A 16 -33.16 6.92 13.28
N ALA A 17 -33.33 5.79 12.59
CA ALA A 17 -33.21 4.47 13.20
C ALA A 17 -31.77 4.13 13.58
N ALA A 18 -30.79 4.45 12.72
CA ALA A 18 -29.38 4.24 13.01
C ALA A 18 -28.89 5.15 14.14
N LEU A 19 -29.26 6.43 14.11
CA LEU A 19 -28.93 7.38 15.19
C LEU A 19 -29.51 6.95 16.54
N LYS A 20 -30.75 6.49 16.56
CA LYS A 20 -31.37 5.96 17.78
C LYS A 20 -30.67 4.68 18.27
N ALA A 21 -30.26 3.82 17.38
CA ALA A 21 -29.51 2.60 17.73
C ALA A 21 -28.14 2.98 18.32
N PHE A 22 -27.45 3.94 17.72
CA PHE A 22 -26.19 4.48 18.23
C PHE A 22 -26.36 5.05 19.65
N GLU A 23 -27.34 5.95 19.83
CA GLU A 23 -27.61 6.57 21.12
C GLU A 23 -27.93 5.53 22.21
N ALA A 24 -28.69 4.51 21.87
CA ALA A 24 -29.04 3.43 22.81
C ALA A 24 -27.79 2.64 23.26
N GLU A 25 -26.77 2.54 22.42
CA GLU A 25 -25.55 1.78 22.71
C GLU A 25 -24.46 2.61 23.36
N TYR A 26 -24.20 3.81 22.84
CA TYR A 26 -23.11 4.67 23.30
C TYR A 26 -23.54 5.64 24.42
N GLY A 27 -24.84 5.76 24.69
CA GLY A 27 -25.37 6.56 25.80
C GLY A 27 -25.40 8.07 25.53
N TYR A 28 -25.17 8.50 24.29
CA TYR A 28 -25.29 9.91 23.88
C TYR A 28 -25.77 10.04 22.44
N ALA A 29 -26.45 11.15 22.15
CA ALA A 29 -26.92 11.46 20.80
C ALA A 29 -25.81 12.16 20.00
N LEU A 30 -25.70 11.82 18.71
CA LEU A 30 -24.85 12.54 17.77
C LEU A 30 -25.50 13.80 17.27
N THR A 31 -24.69 14.83 17.07
CA THR A 31 -25.09 16.13 16.52
C THR A 31 -24.55 16.29 15.11
N ALA A 32 -25.01 17.29 14.37
CA ALA A 32 -24.45 17.63 13.06
C ALA A 32 -22.93 17.92 13.13
N GLU A 33 -22.48 18.50 14.24
CA GLU A 33 -21.06 18.84 14.43
C GLU A 33 -20.18 17.59 14.55
N ASP A 34 -20.68 16.48 15.09
CA ASP A 34 -19.96 15.22 15.15
C ASP A 34 -19.69 14.67 13.75
N PHE A 35 -20.62 14.86 12.81
CA PHE A 35 -20.45 14.48 11.42
C PHE A 35 -19.51 15.43 10.65
N ILE A 36 -19.54 16.73 10.97
CA ILE A 36 -18.60 17.72 10.41
C ILE A 36 -17.17 17.42 10.88
N ASN A 37 -17.02 16.77 12.03
CA ASN A 37 -15.73 16.32 12.55
C ASN A 37 -14.70 17.47 12.62
N ARG A 38 -15.09 18.61 13.19
CA ARG A 38 -14.30 19.86 13.26
C ARG A 38 -13.86 20.37 11.89
N GLY A 39 -14.74 20.39 10.92
CA GLY A 39 -14.44 20.79 9.55
C GLY A 39 -13.66 19.77 8.73
N ARG A 40 -13.55 18.52 9.22
CA ARG A 40 -12.86 17.41 8.53
C ARG A 40 -13.82 16.38 7.96
N LEU A 41 -15.02 16.80 7.61
CA LEU A 41 -16.14 15.93 7.23
C LEU A 41 -15.76 14.80 6.27
N GLN A 42 -15.01 15.11 5.25
CA GLN A 42 -14.59 14.13 4.24
C GLN A 42 -13.06 13.94 4.20
N ALA A 43 -12.35 14.50 5.17
CA ALA A 43 -10.91 14.33 5.29
C ALA A 43 -10.59 12.97 5.94
N THR A 44 -10.73 11.92 5.19
CA THR A 44 -10.56 10.52 5.63
C THR A 44 -9.15 10.18 6.06
N HIS A 45 -8.20 10.97 5.62
CA HIS A 45 -6.79 10.85 5.94
C HIS A 45 -6.38 11.67 7.18
N ARG A 46 -7.31 12.34 7.86
CA ARG A 46 -7.03 13.11 9.08
C ARG A 46 -7.65 12.46 10.31
N PRO A 47 -7.03 12.58 11.49
CA PRO A 47 -7.56 12.00 12.71
C PRO A 47 -8.98 12.49 13.01
N PRO A 48 -9.93 11.59 13.26
CA PRO A 48 -11.29 11.97 13.64
C PRO A 48 -11.37 12.40 15.11
N THR A 49 -12.48 13.05 15.47
CA THR A 49 -12.85 13.27 16.88
C THR A 49 -13.23 11.94 17.55
N ALA A 50 -13.29 11.93 18.88
CA ALA A 50 -13.73 10.74 19.63
C ALA A 50 -15.13 10.28 19.21
N HIS A 51 -16.11 11.20 19.13
CA HIS A 51 -17.46 10.89 18.69
C HIS A 51 -17.50 10.33 17.26
N LYS A 52 -16.67 10.85 16.36
CA LYS A 52 -16.55 10.31 15.00
C LYS A 52 -15.98 8.90 15.01
N ARG A 53 -15.02 8.59 15.88
CA ARG A 53 -14.47 7.22 16.04
C ARG A 53 -15.52 6.25 16.55
N ASP A 54 -16.26 6.64 17.58
CA ASP A 54 -17.37 5.84 18.13
C ASP A 54 -18.43 5.55 17.06
N TYR A 55 -18.79 6.59 16.29
CA TYR A 55 -19.72 6.43 15.18
C TYR A 55 -19.19 5.49 14.09
N MET A 56 -17.91 5.57 13.75
CA MET A 56 -17.31 4.68 12.75
C MET A 56 -17.24 3.24 13.24
N ASP A 57 -16.94 3.00 14.51
CA ASP A 57 -16.98 1.66 15.10
C ASP A 57 -18.41 1.09 15.08
N PHE A 58 -19.36 1.89 15.50
CA PHE A 58 -20.79 1.53 15.45
C PHE A 58 -21.22 1.14 14.02
N ILE A 59 -20.90 1.98 13.02
CA ILE A 59 -21.29 1.74 11.63
C ILE A 59 -20.67 0.46 11.08
N GLN A 60 -19.38 0.22 11.32
CA GLN A 60 -18.71 -0.99 10.88
C GLN A 60 -19.39 -2.24 11.45
N ARG A 61 -19.66 -2.25 12.73
CA ARG A 61 -20.35 -3.37 13.38
C ARG A 61 -21.78 -3.52 12.90
N PHE A 62 -22.55 -2.42 12.87
CA PHE A 62 -23.93 -2.42 12.42
C PHE A 62 -24.08 -2.95 10.98
N VAL A 63 -23.20 -2.48 10.08
CA VAL A 63 -23.19 -2.94 8.68
C VAL A 63 -22.78 -4.42 8.59
N ALA A 64 -21.74 -4.82 9.35
CA ALA A 64 -21.29 -6.21 9.37
C ALA A 64 -22.39 -7.18 9.82
N GLU A 65 -23.15 -6.83 10.86
CA GLU A 65 -24.31 -7.62 11.33
C GLU A 65 -25.40 -7.75 10.24
N LYS A 66 -25.70 -6.67 9.53
CA LYS A 66 -26.71 -6.69 8.45
C LYS A 66 -26.21 -7.46 7.23
N ALA A 67 -24.95 -7.26 6.85
CA ALA A 67 -24.33 -8.01 5.76
C ALA A 67 -24.29 -9.51 6.08
N LYS A 68 -23.90 -9.88 7.31
CA LYS A 68 -23.93 -11.27 7.76
C LYS A 68 -25.30 -11.91 7.63
N ALA A 69 -26.34 -11.20 8.05
CA ALA A 69 -27.70 -11.73 7.93
C ALA A 69 -28.10 -12.04 6.47
N LEU A 70 -27.64 -11.20 5.51
CA LEU A 70 -27.85 -11.45 4.07
C LEU A 70 -27.00 -12.62 3.57
N VAL A 71 -25.73 -12.70 3.96
CA VAL A 71 -24.83 -13.81 3.62
C VAL A 71 -25.39 -15.14 4.15
N ASP A 72 -25.88 -15.18 5.39
CA ASP A 72 -26.50 -16.37 5.98
C ASP A 72 -27.74 -16.84 5.17
N ILE A 73 -28.51 -15.90 4.60
CA ILE A 73 -29.63 -16.26 3.70
C ILE A 73 -29.09 -16.87 2.42
N ILE A 74 -28.08 -16.29 1.79
CA ILE A 74 -27.47 -16.78 0.56
C ILE A 74 -26.93 -18.19 0.76
N HIS A 75 -26.23 -18.44 1.87
CA HIS A 75 -25.64 -19.74 2.22
C HIS A 75 -26.73 -20.80 2.47
N ARG A 76 -27.84 -20.44 3.14
CA ARG A 76 -28.96 -21.37 3.32
C ARG A 76 -29.58 -21.87 1.99
N HIS A 77 -29.43 -21.07 0.92
CA HIS A 77 -29.84 -21.48 -0.43
C HIS A 77 -28.71 -22.14 -1.24
N GLY A 78 -27.62 -22.54 -0.62
CA GLY A 78 -26.46 -23.19 -1.26
C GLY A 78 -25.77 -22.33 -2.30
N LYS A 79 -25.80 -21.01 -2.12
CA LYS A 79 -25.16 -20.03 -3.00
C LYS A 79 -23.98 -19.35 -2.31
N GLN A 80 -23.05 -18.80 -3.11
CA GLN A 80 -21.90 -18.05 -2.65
C GLN A 80 -22.21 -16.56 -2.59
N ALA A 81 -21.66 -15.89 -1.60
CA ALA A 81 -21.75 -14.46 -1.39
C ALA A 81 -20.41 -13.77 -1.68
N TYR A 82 -20.39 -12.87 -2.63
CA TYR A 82 -19.22 -12.06 -2.97
C TYR A 82 -19.48 -10.61 -2.64
N VAL A 83 -18.49 -9.94 -2.04
CA VAL A 83 -18.52 -8.50 -1.85
C VAL A 83 -17.76 -7.81 -2.99
N PHE A 84 -18.35 -6.74 -3.51
CA PHE A 84 -17.75 -5.94 -4.58
C PHE A 84 -17.34 -4.57 -4.05
N TYR A 85 -16.06 -4.25 -4.20
CA TYR A 85 -15.50 -2.95 -3.85
C TYR A 85 -15.12 -2.18 -5.11
N ASP A 86 -15.88 -1.15 -5.41
CA ASP A 86 -15.52 -0.19 -6.44
C ASP A 86 -14.70 0.93 -5.81
N ASP A 87 -15.35 1.94 -5.27
CA ASP A 87 -14.68 3.14 -4.79
C ASP A 87 -14.65 3.28 -3.27
N SER A 88 -15.47 2.57 -2.54
CA SER A 88 -15.54 2.74 -1.09
C SER A 88 -15.90 1.48 -0.33
N TRP A 89 -15.43 1.38 0.92
CA TRP A 89 -15.51 0.20 1.77
C TRP A 89 -16.19 0.50 3.10
N VAL A 90 -17.18 1.38 3.09
CA VAL A 90 -17.84 1.84 4.30
C VAL A 90 -18.51 0.71 5.06
N GLY A 91 -18.14 0.56 6.31
CA GLY A 91 -18.71 -0.41 7.22
C GLY A 91 -18.34 -1.87 6.93
N MET A 92 -17.62 -2.11 5.84
CA MET A 92 -17.17 -3.46 5.46
C MET A 92 -15.69 -3.45 5.08
N GLU A 93 -14.89 -2.66 5.75
CA GLU A 93 -13.46 -2.56 5.52
C GLU A 93 -12.80 -3.93 5.66
N PRO A 94 -12.10 -4.44 4.63
CA PRO A 94 -11.62 -5.83 4.59
C PRO A 94 -10.60 -6.17 5.69
N TYR A 95 -9.93 -5.18 6.22
CA TYR A 95 -8.98 -5.32 7.33
C TYR A 95 -9.61 -4.92 8.68
N GLY A 96 -10.90 -4.60 8.67
CA GLY A 96 -11.64 -4.24 9.87
C GLY A 96 -11.92 -5.44 10.77
N LYS A 97 -11.96 -5.19 12.07
CA LYS A 97 -12.19 -6.21 13.10
C LYS A 97 -13.49 -7.01 12.95
N TYR A 98 -14.45 -6.47 12.18
CA TYR A 98 -15.76 -7.11 11.98
C TYR A 98 -15.87 -7.86 10.64
N PHE A 99 -14.94 -7.64 9.70
CA PHE A 99 -15.06 -8.15 8.32
C PHE A 99 -15.15 -9.68 8.26
N ALA A 100 -14.25 -10.37 8.94
CA ALA A 100 -14.20 -11.84 8.93
C ALA A 100 -15.53 -12.48 9.41
N SER A 101 -16.23 -11.83 10.35
CA SER A 101 -17.51 -12.31 10.89
C SER A 101 -18.66 -12.30 9.89
N ILE A 102 -18.55 -11.56 8.79
CA ILE A 102 -19.58 -11.47 7.74
C ILE A 102 -19.67 -12.78 6.97
N GLY A 103 -18.53 -13.43 6.70
CA GLY A 103 -18.48 -14.76 6.06
C GLY A 103 -18.63 -14.74 4.54
N PHE A 104 -18.06 -13.74 3.85
CA PHE A 104 -18.03 -13.72 2.39
C PHE A 104 -17.18 -14.87 1.83
N ASP A 105 -17.63 -15.46 0.72
CA ASP A 105 -16.89 -16.49 -0.04
C ASP A 105 -15.84 -15.88 -0.95
N GLY A 106 -15.92 -14.60 -1.23
CA GLY A 106 -14.95 -13.91 -2.06
C GLY A 106 -15.13 -12.41 -2.10
N LEU A 107 -14.10 -11.78 -2.62
CA LEU A 107 -13.96 -10.34 -2.75
C LEU A 107 -13.66 -9.97 -4.21
N ILE A 108 -14.37 -8.99 -4.73
CA ILE A 108 -14.14 -8.41 -6.06
C ILE A 108 -13.69 -6.97 -5.84
N LYS A 109 -12.49 -6.61 -6.31
CA LYS A 109 -11.93 -5.26 -6.19
C LYS A 109 -11.61 -4.68 -7.56
N CYS A 110 -12.10 -3.47 -7.83
CA CYS A 110 -11.61 -2.67 -8.94
C CYS A 110 -10.15 -2.29 -8.69
N VAL A 111 -9.31 -2.47 -9.70
CA VAL A 111 -7.88 -2.24 -9.59
C VAL A 111 -7.32 -1.47 -10.77
N PHE A 112 -6.43 -0.54 -10.44
CA PHE A 112 -5.68 0.31 -11.37
C PHE A 112 -4.17 0.20 -11.10
N SER A 113 -3.77 -0.34 -9.95
CA SER A 113 -2.40 -0.35 -9.44
C SER A 113 -2.03 -1.68 -8.80
N GLY A 114 -0.74 -1.91 -8.62
CA GLY A 114 -0.22 -3.04 -7.86
C GLY A 114 -0.57 -2.97 -6.38
N PHE A 115 -0.62 -1.77 -5.83
CA PHE A 115 -1.06 -1.50 -4.46
C PHE A 115 -2.47 -2.06 -4.18
N GLU A 116 -3.45 -1.78 -5.02
CA GLU A 116 -4.82 -2.28 -4.87
C GLU A 116 -4.90 -3.79 -5.04
N CYS A 117 -4.10 -4.36 -5.96
CA CYS A 117 -3.98 -5.81 -6.10
C CYS A 117 -3.43 -6.46 -4.83
N ARG A 118 -2.40 -5.88 -4.24
CA ARG A 118 -1.80 -6.38 -3.00
C ARG A 118 -2.80 -6.31 -1.84
N LEU A 119 -3.52 -5.20 -1.71
CA LEU A 119 -4.58 -5.07 -0.71
C LEU A 119 -5.68 -6.12 -0.89
N CYS A 120 -6.13 -6.35 -2.12
CA CYS A 120 -7.13 -7.37 -2.40
C CYS A 120 -6.62 -8.76 -2.01
N ALA A 121 -5.42 -9.12 -2.47
CA ALA A 121 -4.83 -10.44 -2.22
C ALA A 121 -4.49 -10.73 -0.75
N GLY A 122 -4.36 -9.69 0.08
CA GLY A 122 -4.09 -9.83 1.52
C GLY A 122 -5.35 -10.01 2.38
N VAL A 123 -6.55 -9.91 1.82
CA VAL A 123 -7.80 -10.10 2.56
C VAL A 123 -8.06 -11.60 2.77
N ASP A 124 -8.45 -11.98 3.97
CA ASP A 124 -8.76 -13.37 4.30
C ASP A 124 -10.15 -13.77 3.80
N VAL A 125 -10.21 -14.17 2.53
CA VAL A 125 -11.39 -14.75 1.85
C VAL A 125 -10.96 -15.87 0.90
N PRO A 126 -11.84 -16.86 0.63
CA PRO A 126 -11.51 -17.99 -0.26
C PRO A 126 -11.21 -17.61 -1.71
N VAL A 127 -11.83 -16.56 -2.25
CA VAL A 127 -11.69 -16.16 -3.67
C VAL A 127 -11.42 -14.68 -3.79
N HIS A 128 -10.32 -14.35 -4.47
CA HIS A 128 -9.96 -12.97 -4.85
C HIS A 128 -10.22 -12.79 -6.35
N GLU A 129 -11.04 -11.81 -6.68
CA GLU A 129 -11.28 -11.40 -8.06
C GLU A 129 -10.85 -9.94 -8.24
N LEU A 130 -9.97 -9.70 -9.19
CA LEU A 130 -9.64 -8.35 -9.62
C LEU A 130 -10.55 -7.95 -10.77
N ARG A 131 -11.13 -6.79 -10.67
CA ARG A 131 -11.76 -6.14 -11.79
C ARG A 131 -10.80 -5.09 -12.32
N PHE A 132 -10.08 -5.44 -13.37
CA PHE A 132 -9.14 -4.53 -14.01
C PHE A 132 -9.90 -3.42 -14.72
N HIS A 133 -9.67 -2.19 -14.28
CA HIS A 133 -10.26 -0.98 -14.82
C HIS A 133 -9.20 -0.25 -15.65
N PRO A 134 -9.14 -0.47 -16.97
CA PRO A 134 -8.08 0.09 -17.80
C PRO A 134 -8.32 1.55 -18.21
N TYR A 135 -9.33 2.20 -17.63
CA TYR A 135 -9.64 3.60 -17.87
C TYR A 135 -10.53 4.18 -16.77
N LEU A 136 -10.41 5.48 -16.54
CA LEU A 136 -11.31 6.24 -15.68
C LEU A 136 -12.50 6.78 -16.48
N PHE A 137 -13.65 6.85 -15.85
CA PHE A 137 -14.86 7.43 -16.42
C PHE A 137 -14.91 8.94 -16.20
N PRO A 138 -15.23 9.69 -17.22
CA PRO A 138 -15.14 9.47 -18.66
C PRO A 138 -13.76 9.80 -19.23
N VAL A 139 -12.78 10.02 -18.38
CA VAL A 139 -11.47 10.63 -18.68
C VAL A 139 -10.37 9.62 -18.41
N GLY A 140 -9.43 9.47 -19.34
CA GLY A 140 -8.19 8.71 -19.14
C GLY A 140 -7.15 9.51 -18.33
N LEU A 141 -6.00 8.88 -18.03
CA LEU A 141 -4.90 9.47 -17.27
C LEU A 141 -4.37 10.80 -17.86
N GLY A 142 -4.48 10.98 -19.17
CA GLY A 142 -4.01 12.19 -19.86
C GLY A 142 -4.97 13.37 -19.86
N GLY A 143 -6.10 13.29 -19.18
CA GLY A 143 -7.11 14.36 -19.17
C GLY A 143 -8.04 14.37 -20.38
N LEU A 144 -7.81 13.50 -21.38
CA LEU A 144 -8.72 13.27 -22.50
C LEU A 144 -9.56 12.03 -22.25
N PRO A 145 -10.81 11.96 -22.73
CA PRO A 145 -11.58 10.74 -22.66
C PRO A 145 -10.85 9.58 -23.34
N THR A 146 -10.63 8.49 -22.65
CA THR A 146 -9.88 7.33 -23.15
C THR A 146 -10.41 6.80 -24.47
N PHE A 147 -11.74 6.67 -24.60
CA PHE A 147 -12.41 6.23 -25.84
C PHE A 147 -12.99 7.43 -26.59
N SER A 148 -12.13 8.26 -27.15
CA SER A 148 -12.47 9.42 -27.96
C SER A 148 -11.52 9.55 -29.14
N GLU A 149 -11.88 10.40 -30.10
CA GLU A 149 -10.99 10.73 -31.22
C GLU A 149 -9.65 11.27 -30.69
N GLY A 150 -8.54 10.64 -31.10
CA GLY A 150 -7.18 10.95 -30.61
C GLY A 150 -6.82 10.34 -29.27
N GLY A 151 -7.71 9.57 -28.63
CA GLY A 151 -7.41 8.77 -27.44
C GLY A 151 -6.65 7.47 -27.78
N HIS A 152 -5.88 6.97 -26.81
CA HIS A 152 -5.07 5.76 -26.93
C HIS A 152 -5.41 4.77 -25.80
N PRO A 153 -6.61 4.14 -25.84
CA PRO A 153 -7.05 3.24 -24.75
C PRO A 153 -6.15 2.03 -24.57
N GLU A 154 -5.47 1.56 -25.60
CA GLU A 154 -4.48 0.49 -25.54
C GLU A 154 -3.27 0.88 -24.68
N LYS A 155 -2.83 2.14 -24.80
CA LYS A 155 -1.71 2.68 -24.02
C LYS A 155 -2.13 2.87 -22.56
N ASP A 156 -3.26 3.51 -22.31
CA ASP A 156 -3.80 3.68 -20.94
C ASP A 156 -3.93 2.33 -20.24
N ALA A 157 -4.47 1.32 -20.93
CA ALA A 157 -4.59 -0.01 -20.39
C ALA A 157 -3.22 -0.64 -20.07
N MET A 158 -2.22 -0.45 -20.95
CA MET A 158 -0.87 -0.96 -20.73
C MET A 158 -0.20 -0.29 -19.53
N ASP A 159 -0.36 1.02 -19.38
CA ASP A 159 0.22 1.78 -18.26
C ASP A 159 -0.31 1.24 -16.90
N TYR A 160 -1.63 1.00 -16.79
CA TYR A 160 -2.19 0.32 -15.61
C TYR A 160 -1.72 -1.14 -15.46
N TRP A 161 -1.62 -1.87 -16.57
CA TRP A 161 -1.22 -3.26 -16.55
C TRP A 161 0.22 -3.46 -16.06
N LEU A 162 1.12 -2.54 -16.35
CA LEU A 162 2.50 -2.57 -15.83
C LEU A 162 2.52 -2.66 -14.29
N HIS A 163 1.64 -1.92 -13.64
CA HIS A 163 1.49 -1.93 -12.18
C HIS A 163 0.83 -3.22 -11.66
N VAL A 164 -0.28 -3.61 -12.28
CA VAL A 164 -1.08 -4.77 -11.86
C VAL A 164 -0.30 -6.09 -12.02
N ARG A 165 0.39 -6.30 -13.15
CA ARG A 165 1.13 -7.53 -13.41
C ARG A 165 2.26 -7.80 -12.42
N ARG A 166 2.88 -6.76 -11.87
CA ARG A 166 3.93 -6.85 -10.84
C ARG A 166 3.40 -7.54 -9.59
N ALA A 167 2.23 -7.09 -9.10
CA ALA A 167 1.55 -7.71 -7.98
C ALA A 167 1.09 -9.14 -8.28
N LEU A 168 0.56 -9.38 -9.49
CA LEU A 168 0.13 -10.71 -9.93
C LEU A 168 1.28 -11.72 -10.03
N ALA A 169 2.49 -11.26 -10.32
CA ALA A 169 3.67 -12.11 -10.33
C ALA A 169 4.09 -12.57 -8.92
N ARG A 170 3.66 -11.86 -7.87
CA ARG A 170 3.99 -12.15 -6.46
C ARG A 170 2.87 -12.80 -5.68
N GLN A 171 1.61 -12.50 -6.01
CA GLN A 171 0.44 -12.90 -5.25
C GLN A 171 -0.53 -13.67 -6.15
N PRO A 172 -1.00 -14.86 -5.75
CA PRO A 172 -2.04 -15.57 -6.47
C PRO A 172 -3.36 -14.81 -6.35
N VAL A 173 -4.07 -14.74 -7.46
CA VAL A 173 -5.44 -14.22 -7.55
C VAL A 173 -6.24 -15.20 -8.40
N GLU A 174 -7.44 -15.57 -7.96
CA GLU A 174 -8.22 -16.61 -8.60
C GLU A 174 -8.84 -16.16 -9.91
N ARG A 175 -9.20 -14.88 -10.01
CA ARG A 175 -9.91 -14.34 -11.18
C ARG A 175 -9.47 -12.93 -11.52
N ILE A 176 -9.55 -12.62 -12.82
CA ILE A 176 -9.47 -11.26 -13.31
C ILE A 176 -10.58 -11.04 -14.35
N GLY A 177 -11.28 -9.93 -14.24
CA GLY A 177 -12.29 -9.47 -15.20
C GLY A 177 -11.96 -8.08 -15.71
N LEU A 178 -12.43 -7.76 -16.91
CA LEU A 178 -12.39 -6.40 -17.42
C LEU A 178 -13.53 -5.59 -16.78
N GLY A 179 -13.18 -4.48 -16.16
CA GLY A 179 -14.13 -3.48 -15.66
C GLY A 179 -14.55 -2.49 -16.75
N GLY A 180 -15.66 -1.79 -16.51
CA GLY A 180 -16.16 -0.76 -17.41
C GLY A 180 -17.21 -1.22 -18.42
N TYR A 181 -17.47 -0.38 -19.42
CA TYR A 181 -18.55 -0.59 -20.38
C TYR A 181 -18.03 -1.13 -21.71
N LEU A 182 -18.34 -2.39 -22.03
CA LEU A 182 -17.85 -3.07 -23.23
C LEU A 182 -18.22 -2.34 -24.55
N HIS A 183 -19.31 -1.60 -24.58
CA HIS A 183 -19.70 -0.86 -25.81
C HIS A 183 -18.71 0.26 -26.15
N LEU A 184 -17.95 0.78 -25.20
CA LEU A 184 -16.92 1.80 -25.45
C LEU A 184 -15.73 1.25 -26.24
N THR A 185 -15.53 -0.07 -26.25
CA THR A 185 -14.40 -0.70 -26.97
C THR A 185 -14.65 -0.80 -28.50
N GLN A 186 -15.86 -0.48 -28.95
CA GLN A 186 -16.16 -0.49 -30.37
C GLN A 186 -15.34 0.57 -31.12
N GLY A 187 -14.65 0.14 -32.18
CA GLY A 187 -13.76 1.01 -32.94
C GLY A 187 -12.31 1.09 -32.44
N TYR A 188 -11.97 0.35 -31.38
CA TYR A 188 -10.62 0.30 -30.80
C TYR A 188 -10.04 -1.14 -30.78
N PRO A 189 -9.71 -1.73 -31.95
CA PRO A 189 -9.22 -3.10 -32.03
C PRO A 189 -7.90 -3.29 -31.27
N GLU A 190 -7.00 -2.32 -31.27
CA GLU A 190 -5.72 -2.34 -30.57
C GLU A 190 -5.91 -2.47 -29.04
N PHE A 191 -6.93 -1.81 -28.49
CA PHE A 191 -7.31 -1.99 -27.08
C PHE A 191 -7.76 -3.43 -26.81
N VAL A 192 -8.60 -4.00 -27.68
CA VAL A 192 -9.06 -5.39 -27.53
C VAL A 192 -7.88 -6.37 -27.57
N ASP A 193 -6.93 -6.16 -28.48
CA ASP A 193 -5.71 -6.97 -28.59
C ASP A 193 -4.83 -6.85 -27.34
N ALA A 194 -4.69 -5.64 -26.79
CA ALA A 194 -3.99 -5.42 -25.52
C ALA A 194 -4.65 -6.18 -24.37
N ILE A 195 -5.97 -6.09 -24.20
CA ILE A 195 -6.71 -6.84 -23.17
C ILE A 195 -6.57 -8.37 -23.36
N GLN A 196 -6.58 -8.86 -24.59
CA GLN A 196 -6.35 -10.29 -24.86
C GLN A 196 -4.93 -10.72 -24.47
N MET A 197 -3.93 -9.90 -24.75
CA MET A 197 -2.53 -10.14 -24.34
C MET A 197 -2.42 -10.18 -22.81
N MET A 198 -3.01 -9.22 -22.09
CA MET A 198 -3.04 -9.18 -20.62
C MET A 198 -3.72 -10.43 -20.05
N GLY A 199 -4.83 -10.87 -20.64
CA GLY A 199 -5.51 -12.11 -20.27
C GLY A 199 -4.65 -13.36 -20.49
N ARG A 200 -3.80 -13.39 -21.54
CA ARG A 200 -2.82 -14.48 -21.74
C ARG A 200 -1.72 -14.45 -20.66
N GLN A 201 -1.19 -13.27 -20.34
CA GLN A 201 -0.18 -13.12 -19.29
C GLN A 201 -0.74 -13.55 -17.92
N PHE A 202 -1.94 -13.10 -17.58
CA PHE A 202 -2.61 -13.52 -16.34
C PHE A 202 -2.76 -15.05 -16.24
N ARG A 203 -3.27 -15.70 -17.30
CA ARG A 203 -3.44 -17.16 -17.28
C ARG A 203 -2.12 -17.92 -17.09
N ARG A 204 -1.02 -17.41 -17.66
CA ARG A 204 0.31 -18.01 -17.48
C ARG A 204 0.81 -17.81 -16.05
N LEU A 205 0.69 -16.61 -15.46
CA LEU A 205 1.05 -16.38 -14.06
C LEU A 205 0.21 -17.24 -13.11
N LYS A 206 -1.10 -17.31 -13.35
CA LYS A 206 -1.99 -18.18 -12.56
C LYS A 206 -1.59 -19.65 -12.62
N ALA A 207 -1.19 -20.13 -13.79
CA ALA A 207 -0.70 -21.51 -13.93
C ALA A 207 0.57 -21.76 -13.10
N LEU A 208 1.52 -20.82 -13.11
CA LEU A 208 2.73 -20.89 -12.27
C LEU A 208 2.38 -20.92 -10.78
N HIS A 209 1.48 -20.05 -10.33
CA HIS A 209 1.01 -20.05 -8.94
C HIS A 209 0.30 -21.35 -8.53
N ALA A 210 -0.37 -22.02 -9.46
CA ALA A 210 -1.00 -23.31 -9.19
C ALA A 210 0.02 -24.45 -8.95
N GLU A 211 1.22 -24.34 -9.52
CA GLU A 211 2.30 -25.30 -9.31
C GLU A 211 3.11 -24.97 -8.04
N GLY A 212 3.21 -23.68 -7.68
CA GLY A 212 3.92 -23.26 -6.47
C GLY A 212 4.02 -21.75 -6.33
N LYS A 213 4.48 -21.32 -5.17
CA LYS A 213 4.70 -19.89 -4.88
C LYS A 213 5.99 -19.39 -5.53
N PRO A 214 6.05 -18.13 -5.93
CA PRO A 214 7.30 -17.51 -6.32
C PRO A 214 8.26 -17.46 -5.13
N ALA A 215 9.55 -17.53 -5.43
CA ALA A 215 10.59 -17.38 -4.42
C ALA A 215 10.47 -16.02 -3.75
N THR A 216 10.52 -16.02 -2.43
CA THR A 216 10.43 -14.85 -1.59
C THR A 216 11.64 -14.82 -0.67
N LEU A 217 12.23 -13.66 -0.51
CA LEU A 217 13.32 -13.44 0.43
C LEU A 217 12.79 -13.64 1.87
N PRO A 218 13.63 -14.09 2.79
CA PRO A 218 13.24 -14.27 4.20
C PRO A 218 13.14 -12.90 4.92
N ILE A 219 12.39 -11.97 4.34
CA ILE A 219 12.14 -10.63 4.86
C ILE A 219 10.64 -10.45 5.02
N ARG A 220 10.19 -10.25 6.25
CA ARG A 220 8.80 -10.03 6.62
C ARG A 220 8.59 -8.56 6.95
N VAL A 221 7.95 -7.86 6.04
CA VAL A 221 7.63 -6.43 6.17
C VAL A 221 6.23 -6.27 6.73
N ALA A 222 6.07 -5.49 7.78
CA ALA A 222 4.78 -5.02 8.24
C ALA A 222 4.59 -3.54 7.86
N VAL A 223 3.43 -3.21 7.31
CA VAL A 223 3.05 -1.84 6.99
C VAL A 223 1.97 -1.40 7.95
N LEU A 224 2.21 -0.30 8.68
CA LEU A 224 1.20 0.31 9.53
C LEU A 224 0.11 0.98 8.70
N HIS A 225 -1.14 0.75 9.06
CA HIS A 225 -2.29 1.32 8.38
C HIS A 225 -3.46 1.57 9.33
N THR A 226 -4.50 2.24 8.82
CA THR A 226 -5.76 2.51 9.53
C THR A 226 -6.99 1.94 8.83
N TRP A 227 -6.82 1.12 7.79
CA TRP A 227 -7.94 0.43 7.17
C TRP A 227 -8.62 -0.49 8.16
N GLY A 228 -9.93 -0.41 8.22
CA GLY A 228 -10.71 -1.22 9.12
C GLY A 228 -10.89 -0.63 10.52
N SER A 229 -10.08 0.31 10.93
CA SER A 229 -10.28 1.08 12.18
C SER A 229 -10.87 2.45 11.90
N LEU A 230 -10.35 3.09 10.86
CA LEU A 230 -10.82 4.38 10.39
C LEU A 230 -10.98 4.31 8.88
N ARG A 231 -11.95 5.00 8.36
CA ARG A 231 -12.06 5.12 6.93
C ARG A 231 -10.93 5.98 6.38
N SER A 232 -10.16 5.39 5.49
CA SER A 232 -8.89 5.95 5.01
C SER A 232 -8.90 6.30 3.53
N TRP A 233 -10.07 6.51 2.95
CA TRP A 233 -10.18 6.90 1.57
C TRP A 233 -10.01 8.38 1.38
N THR A 234 -9.62 8.74 0.19
CA THR A 234 -9.84 10.07 -0.34
C THR A 234 -11.30 10.27 -0.73
N LEU A 235 -11.69 11.50 -0.99
CA LEU A 235 -13.05 11.85 -1.38
C LEU A 235 -13.53 11.13 -2.64
N SER A 236 -12.63 10.92 -3.60
CA SER A 236 -12.93 10.24 -4.86
C SER A 236 -13.03 8.72 -4.71
N GLY A 237 -12.43 8.15 -3.68
CA GLY A 237 -12.25 6.71 -3.53
C GLY A 237 -11.21 6.11 -4.48
N HIS A 238 -10.62 6.90 -5.35
CA HIS A 238 -9.60 6.50 -6.31
C HIS A 238 -8.21 6.83 -5.79
N PHE A 239 -7.49 5.83 -5.30
CA PHE A 239 -6.15 6.02 -4.72
C PHE A 239 -5.14 6.60 -5.70
N HIS A 240 -5.24 6.26 -6.97
CA HIS A 240 -4.34 6.75 -8.01
C HIS A 240 -4.48 8.25 -8.29
N GLU A 241 -5.55 8.90 -7.84
CA GLU A 241 -5.72 10.35 -7.91
C GLU A 241 -5.02 11.09 -6.75
N THR A 242 -4.45 10.37 -5.81
CA THR A 242 -3.79 10.91 -4.61
C THR A 242 -2.28 10.76 -4.68
N ASP A 243 -1.63 11.53 -5.51
CA ASP A 243 -0.16 11.55 -5.65
C ASP A 243 0.59 11.84 -4.35
N ALA A 244 -0.09 12.44 -3.39
CA ALA A 244 0.53 12.96 -2.17
C ALA A 244 0.62 11.95 -1.01
N ASN A 245 0.08 10.74 -1.15
CA ASN A 245 0.11 9.78 -0.04
C ASN A 245 1.31 8.83 -0.11
N PRO A 246 2.34 9.02 0.73
CA PRO A 246 3.54 8.18 0.73
C PRO A 246 3.25 6.69 0.96
N LEU A 247 2.18 6.38 1.70
CA LEU A 247 1.78 5.00 1.97
C LEU A 247 1.38 4.27 0.69
N ILE A 248 0.65 4.94 -0.21
CA ILE A 248 0.25 4.36 -1.50
C ILE A 248 1.49 4.04 -2.33
N HIS A 249 2.42 4.97 -2.44
CA HIS A 249 3.64 4.78 -3.21
C HIS A 249 4.57 3.71 -2.63
N ILE A 250 4.68 3.61 -1.30
CA ILE A 250 5.41 2.52 -0.64
C ILE A 250 4.76 1.17 -0.96
N ASN A 251 3.44 1.07 -0.87
CA ASN A 251 2.74 -0.18 -1.18
C ASN A 251 2.81 -0.54 -2.66
N GLU A 252 2.81 0.47 -3.54
CA GLU A 252 3.05 0.25 -4.97
C GLU A 252 4.46 -0.32 -5.22
N ALA A 253 5.48 0.23 -4.58
CA ALA A 253 6.83 -0.32 -4.65
C ALA A 253 6.88 -1.77 -4.13
N LEU A 254 6.35 -2.03 -2.96
CA LEU A 254 6.31 -3.36 -2.34
C LEU A 254 5.58 -4.40 -3.18
N SER A 255 4.65 -3.99 -4.06
CA SER A 255 3.82 -4.91 -4.85
C SER A 255 4.63 -5.86 -5.72
N GLY A 256 5.72 -5.40 -6.32
CA GLY A 256 6.60 -6.20 -7.17
C GLY A 256 7.78 -6.83 -6.45
N LEU A 257 8.05 -6.45 -5.18
CA LEU A 257 9.22 -6.92 -4.46
C LEU A 257 9.07 -8.35 -3.93
N PRO A 258 10.15 -9.15 -3.92
CA PRO A 258 10.15 -10.53 -3.46
C PRO A 258 10.22 -10.63 -1.92
N VAL A 259 9.35 -9.90 -1.22
CA VAL A 259 9.27 -9.89 0.25
C VAL A 259 7.87 -10.23 0.72
N GLU A 260 7.76 -10.80 1.90
CA GLU A 260 6.47 -10.99 2.54
C GLU A 260 5.97 -9.65 3.08
N VAL A 261 4.74 -9.27 2.74
CA VAL A 261 4.12 -8.01 3.20
C VAL A 261 2.83 -8.34 3.92
N ARG A 262 2.69 -7.81 5.12
CA ARG A 262 1.44 -7.83 5.88
C ARG A 262 1.05 -6.42 6.32
N PHE A 263 -0.23 -6.21 6.51
CA PHE A 263 -0.79 -4.96 6.99
C PHE A 263 -1.21 -5.14 8.44
N ILE A 264 -0.74 -4.26 9.32
CA ILE A 264 -1.10 -4.26 10.74
C ILE A 264 -1.58 -2.87 11.14
N ASP A 265 -2.60 -2.79 11.98
CA ASP A 265 -3.03 -1.53 12.53
C ASP A 265 -2.21 -1.14 13.78
N PHE A 266 -2.43 0.07 14.27
CA PHE A 266 -1.67 0.61 15.40
C PHE A 266 -1.97 -0.12 16.72
N ASP A 267 -3.19 -0.63 16.90
CA ASP A 267 -3.56 -1.41 18.09
C ASP A 267 -2.88 -2.80 18.04
N GLN A 268 -2.85 -3.43 16.88
CA GLN A 268 -2.10 -4.68 16.68
C GLN A 268 -0.61 -4.48 16.94
N ALA A 269 -0.02 -3.39 16.42
CA ALA A 269 1.39 -3.09 16.67
C ALA A 269 1.72 -2.90 18.15
N ALA A 270 0.80 -2.28 18.91
CA ALA A 270 0.95 -2.11 20.36
C ALA A 270 0.78 -3.42 21.16
N ASN A 271 0.10 -4.43 20.59
CA ASN A 271 -0.33 -5.64 21.30
C ASN A 271 0.24 -6.94 20.69
N GLY A 272 1.52 -6.95 20.35
CA GLY A 272 2.23 -8.15 19.88
C GLY A 272 2.20 -8.38 18.37
N GLY A 273 1.57 -7.51 17.58
CA GLY A 273 1.53 -7.60 16.12
C GLY A 273 2.89 -7.50 15.43
N LEU A 274 3.95 -7.14 16.17
CA LEU A 274 5.32 -7.09 15.66
C LEU A 274 6.06 -8.42 15.78
N GLU A 275 5.45 -9.45 16.37
CA GLU A 275 6.07 -10.77 16.43
C GLU A 275 6.27 -11.33 15.01
N GLY A 276 7.49 -11.80 14.77
CA GLY A 276 7.90 -12.32 13.47
C GLY A 276 7.99 -11.29 12.34
N VAL A 277 7.99 -9.99 12.65
CA VAL A 277 8.32 -8.89 11.71
C VAL A 277 9.83 -8.69 11.68
N ASP A 278 10.39 -8.44 10.50
CA ASP A 278 11.79 -8.05 10.35
C ASP A 278 11.91 -6.53 10.14
N VAL A 279 10.99 -5.93 9.36
CA VAL A 279 10.97 -4.48 9.12
C VAL A 279 9.54 -3.94 9.24
N LEU A 280 9.39 -2.87 10.01
CA LEU A 280 8.15 -2.09 10.14
C LEU A 280 8.23 -0.83 9.27
N ILE A 281 7.18 -0.52 8.53
CA ILE A 281 7.07 0.72 7.74
C ILE A 281 5.94 1.58 8.28
N ASN A 282 6.25 2.86 8.54
CA ASN A 282 5.28 3.90 8.86
C ASN A 282 5.42 5.05 7.87
N ALA A 283 4.37 5.32 7.11
CA ALA A 283 4.38 6.34 6.05
C ALA A 283 3.11 7.20 6.13
N GLY A 284 3.26 8.52 5.98
CA GLY A 284 2.16 9.48 5.95
C GLY A 284 2.58 10.87 6.44
N PHE A 285 1.59 11.74 6.65
CA PHE A 285 1.79 13.13 7.08
C PHE A 285 1.24 13.36 8.49
N ALA A 286 1.75 14.38 9.18
CA ALA A 286 1.28 14.76 10.50
C ALA A 286 -0.23 15.05 10.52
N GLY A 287 -0.91 14.49 11.50
CA GLY A 287 -2.36 14.60 11.61
C GLY A 287 -3.14 13.75 10.60
N ASP A 288 -2.48 12.99 9.77
CA ASP A 288 -3.03 12.06 8.81
C ASP A 288 -3.33 10.72 9.50
N ALA A 289 -4.50 10.16 9.25
CA ALA A 289 -4.85 8.85 9.77
C ALA A 289 -3.93 7.74 9.23
N TRP A 290 -3.33 7.92 8.06
CA TRP A 290 -2.40 6.96 7.47
C TRP A 290 -1.09 6.86 8.25
N SER A 291 -0.56 7.99 8.74
CA SER A 291 0.62 7.98 9.59
C SER A 291 0.34 7.53 11.02
N GLY A 292 -0.94 7.46 11.42
CA GLY A 292 -1.39 7.07 12.74
C GLY A 292 -2.06 8.20 13.53
N GLY A 293 -1.77 9.46 13.27
CA GLY A 293 -2.38 10.61 13.94
C GLY A 293 -2.40 10.47 15.46
N ASP A 294 -3.60 10.47 16.06
CA ASP A 294 -3.78 10.35 17.52
C ASP A 294 -3.32 8.99 18.11
N ALA A 295 -3.11 7.95 17.30
CA ALA A 295 -2.58 6.67 17.80
C ALA A 295 -1.20 6.86 18.45
N TRP A 296 -0.42 7.82 17.97
CA TRP A 296 0.92 8.14 18.50
C TRP A 296 0.92 8.80 19.89
N ARG A 297 -0.26 9.10 20.45
CA ARG A 297 -0.39 9.49 21.87
C ARG A 297 -0.22 8.31 22.83
N SER A 298 -0.35 7.06 22.31
CA SER A 298 -0.14 5.85 23.10
C SER A 298 1.34 5.67 23.42
N SER A 299 1.68 5.68 24.70
CA SER A 299 3.02 5.35 25.20
C SER A 299 3.36 3.88 24.98
N GLU A 300 2.36 3.01 25.02
CA GLU A 300 2.51 1.58 24.79
C GLU A 300 2.95 1.29 23.36
N LEU A 301 2.32 1.92 22.37
CA LEU A 301 2.69 1.82 20.97
C LEU A 301 4.14 2.27 20.73
N VAL A 302 4.49 3.46 21.27
CA VAL A 302 5.85 4.01 21.12
C VAL A 302 6.87 3.08 21.80
N ALA A 303 6.59 2.61 23.00
CA ALA A 303 7.48 1.70 23.72
C ALA A 303 7.64 0.35 23.01
N GLU A 304 6.56 -0.19 22.43
CA GLU A 304 6.62 -1.47 21.70
C GLU A 304 7.50 -1.38 20.46
N ILE A 305 7.30 -0.33 19.64
CA ILE A 305 8.13 -0.12 18.44
C ILE A 305 9.58 0.18 18.84
N THR A 306 9.80 0.97 19.90
CA THR A 306 11.15 1.22 20.42
C THR A 306 11.85 -0.08 20.84
N ARG A 307 11.15 -0.97 21.57
CA ARG A 307 11.68 -2.30 21.96
C ARG A 307 11.95 -3.19 20.74
N PHE A 308 11.05 -3.18 19.77
CA PHE A 308 11.19 -3.94 18.53
C PHE A 308 12.48 -3.57 17.79
N VAL A 309 12.73 -2.27 17.56
CA VAL A 309 13.94 -1.82 16.86
C VAL A 309 15.17 -2.06 17.72
N HIS A 310 15.14 -1.72 19.02
CA HIS A 310 16.26 -1.99 19.92
C HIS A 310 16.62 -3.49 19.96
N GLY A 311 15.62 -4.37 19.81
CA GLY A 311 15.76 -5.82 19.76
C GLY A 311 16.37 -6.39 18.48
N GLY A 312 16.53 -5.58 17.43
CA GLY A 312 17.10 -6.00 16.14
C GLY A 312 16.17 -5.82 14.95
N GLY A 313 14.94 -5.36 15.15
CA GLY A 313 14.02 -5.04 14.06
C GLY A 313 14.44 -3.80 13.28
N GLY A 314 13.90 -3.66 12.07
CA GLY A 314 14.06 -2.49 11.21
C GLY A 314 12.86 -1.56 11.26
N LEU A 315 13.07 -0.24 11.20
CA LEU A 315 12.01 0.75 11.04
C LEU A 315 12.28 1.62 9.82
N VAL A 316 11.33 1.70 8.90
CA VAL A 316 11.36 2.67 7.78
C VAL A 316 10.28 3.71 8.02
N GLY A 317 10.70 4.94 8.31
CA GLY A 317 9.83 6.09 8.45
C GLY A 317 9.80 6.93 7.18
N VAL A 318 8.60 7.26 6.68
CA VAL A 318 8.44 7.98 5.40
C VAL A 318 7.60 9.23 5.58
N ALA A 319 8.07 10.35 5.08
CA ALA A 319 7.48 11.69 5.14
C ALA A 319 7.45 12.25 6.59
N GLU A 320 6.38 12.05 7.33
CA GLU A 320 6.23 12.49 8.73
C GLU A 320 5.84 11.28 9.62
N PRO A 321 6.74 10.30 9.73
CA PRO A 321 6.45 9.07 10.47
C PRO A 321 6.28 9.38 11.96
N SER A 322 5.39 8.66 12.62
CA SER A 322 5.07 8.82 14.04
C SER A 322 4.74 10.26 14.49
N ALA A 323 4.30 11.10 13.56
CA ALA A 323 4.04 12.50 13.84
C ALA A 323 2.83 12.69 14.75
N CYS A 324 3.06 13.40 15.87
CA CYS A 324 2.02 13.73 16.85
C CYS A 324 2.23 15.17 17.33
N PRO A 325 1.56 16.15 16.73
CA PRO A 325 1.69 17.55 17.13
C PRO A 325 1.34 17.77 18.60
N GLY A 326 2.09 18.70 19.24
CA GLY A 326 1.88 19.10 20.62
C GLY A 326 2.66 18.28 21.67
N GLY A 327 3.64 17.49 21.24
CA GLY A 327 4.66 16.87 22.10
C GLY A 327 6.00 17.64 22.09
N ASP A 328 7.01 17.14 22.83
CA ASP A 328 8.36 17.69 22.84
C ASP A 328 9.10 17.47 21.51
N THR A 329 8.69 16.46 20.77
CA THR A 329 9.15 16.13 19.40
C THR A 329 7.91 15.93 18.52
N LEU A 330 8.03 16.30 17.24
CA LEU A 330 6.97 16.01 16.29
C LEU A 330 6.88 14.49 16.01
N PHE A 331 8.05 13.86 15.76
CA PHE A 331 8.12 12.43 15.57
C PHE A 331 8.27 11.72 16.93
N ARG A 332 7.24 11.00 17.34
CA ARG A 332 7.27 10.25 18.60
C ARG A 332 8.40 9.21 18.68
N LEU A 333 8.89 8.78 17.53
CA LEU A 333 10.03 7.87 17.37
C LEU A 333 11.31 8.60 16.92
N ALA A 334 11.44 9.92 17.18
CA ALA A 334 12.63 10.68 16.80
C ALA A 334 13.93 10.07 17.34
N HIS A 335 13.90 9.56 18.57
CA HIS A 335 15.06 8.88 19.21
C HIS A 335 15.44 7.57 18.52
N VAL A 336 14.49 6.89 17.85
CA VAL A 336 14.75 5.68 17.08
C VAL A 336 15.20 6.02 15.67
N LEU A 337 14.55 7.03 15.03
CA LEU A 337 14.84 7.45 13.67
C LEU A 337 16.15 8.26 13.54
N GLY A 338 16.62 8.87 14.64
CA GLY A 338 17.76 9.78 14.65
C GLY A 338 17.47 11.13 14.02
N VAL A 339 16.20 11.39 13.68
CA VAL A 339 15.73 12.66 13.08
C VAL A 339 14.39 13.08 13.68
N ASP A 340 14.14 14.39 13.62
CA ASP A 340 12.84 15.00 13.92
C ASP A 340 12.56 16.10 12.92
N MET A 341 11.34 16.62 12.90
CA MET A 341 10.95 17.74 12.05
C MET A 341 10.56 18.93 12.93
N ASP A 342 11.00 20.11 12.54
CA ASP A 342 10.52 21.35 13.11
C ASP A 342 9.08 21.60 12.65
N ASP A 343 8.16 21.68 13.59
CA ASP A 343 6.72 21.90 13.34
C ASP A 343 6.34 23.40 13.30
N GLY A 344 7.35 24.29 13.33
CA GLY A 344 7.15 25.74 13.40
C GLY A 344 6.89 26.26 14.81
N GLY A 345 7.04 25.41 15.83
CA GLY A 345 7.08 25.79 17.23
C GLY A 345 8.43 26.42 17.64
N TYR A 346 8.80 26.30 18.88
CA TYR A 346 10.10 26.79 19.36
C TYR A 346 11.21 25.80 19.00
N ALA A 347 12.10 26.15 18.09
CA ALA A 347 13.35 25.44 17.89
C ALA A 347 14.29 25.72 19.09
N CYS A 348 14.31 24.82 20.07
CA CYS A 348 15.17 24.96 21.23
C CYS A 348 16.62 24.49 20.99
N HIS A 349 16.90 23.90 19.84
CA HIS A 349 18.18 23.27 19.55
C HIS A 349 18.74 23.76 18.21
N ALA A 350 20.02 24.12 18.20
CA ALA A 350 20.75 24.30 16.95
C ALA A 350 20.77 22.93 16.23
N PRO A 351 20.45 22.87 14.92
CA PRO A 351 20.54 21.65 14.16
C PRO A 351 21.98 21.13 14.18
N TRP A 352 22.14 19.81 14.33
CA TRP A 352 23.44 19.17 14.14
C TRP A 352 23.91 19.39 12.71
N SER A 353 25.17 19.78 12.55
CA SER A 353 25.81 19.77 11.24
C SER A 353 26.04 18.32 10.80
N PHE A 354 25.88 18.05 9.52
CA PHE A 354 26.12 16.75 8.96
C PHE A 354 26.86 16.86 7.62
N GLU A 355 27.52 15.78 7.27
CA GLU A 355 28.04 15.55 5.92
C GLU A 355 27.24 14.40 5.30
N VAL A 356 27.07 14.44 3.96
CA VAL A 356 26.44 13.34 3.23
C VAL A 356 27.48 12.24 3.06
N GLY A 357 27.24 11.11 3.69
CA GLY A 357 28.08 9.93 3.62
C GLY A 357 27.86 9.12 2.35
N GLU A 358 28.71 8.11 2.17
CA GLU A 358 28.57 7.12 1.10
C GLU A 358 27.41 6.17 1.44
N ALA A 359 26.50 5.98 0.46
CA ALA A 359 25.39 5.07 0.63
C ALA A 359 25.81 3.66 0.28
N PRO A 360 25.37 2.63 1.05
CA PRO A 360 25.69 1.23 0.76
C PRO A 360 24.92 0.64 -0.43
N PHE A 361 24.03 1.42 -1.04
CA PHE A 361 23.21 1.07 -2.21
C PHE A 361 22.87 2.32 -3.01
N SER A 362 22.33 2.13 -4.22
CA SER A 362 21.94 3.24 -5.10
C SER A 362 20.73 4.00 -4.56
N ILE A 363 20.81 5.33 -4.51
CA ILE A 363 19.71 6.19 -4.04
C ILE A 363 19.00 6.83 -5.23
N CYS A 364 17.71 6.59 -5.34
CA CYS A 364 16.82 7.29 -6.26
C CYS A 364 16.39 8.63 -5.66
N ARG A 365 17.17 9.68 -5.89
CA ARG A 365 16.94 11.02 -5.30
C ARG A 365 15.65 11.68 -5.79
N GLU A 366 15.20 11.33 -6.99
CA GLU A 366 13.97 11.81 -7.61
C GLU A 366 12.72 11.32 -6.90
N ALA A 367 12.82 10.20 -6.20
CA ALA A 367 11.73 9.67 -5.39
C ALA A 367 11.61 10.34 -4.02
N LEU A 368 12.63 11.05 -3.58
CA LEU A 368 12.69 11.68 -2.26
C LEU A 368 12.24 13.14 -2.34
N ALA A 369 11.35 13.54 -1.44
CA ALA A 369 10.88 14.92 -1.35
C ALA A 369 11.98 15.85 -0.80
N ALA A 370 11.91 17.13 -1.12
CA ALA A 370 12.60 18.16 -0.34
C ALA A 370 11.68 18.54 0.83
N LYS A 371 12.12 18.30 2.06
CA LYS A 371 11.33 18.58 3.25
C LYS A 371 12.13 19.48 4.19
N PRO A 372 11.83 20.79 4.22
CA PRO A 372 12.48 21.70 5.13
C PRO A 372 12.13 21.35 6.60
N GLY A 373 12.98 21.74 7.52
CA GLY A 373 12.76 21.54 8.94
C GLY A 373 13.16 20.15 9.49
N ILE A 374 13.58 19.21 8.65
CA ILE A 374 14.17 17.96 9.12
C ILE A 374 15.55 18.23 9.73
N ARG A 375 15.75 17.76 10.95
CA ARG A 375 17.01 17.90 11.70
C ARG A 375 17.42 16.58 12.32
N LEU A 376 18.72 16.40 12.52
CA LEU A 376 19.21 15.26 13.27
C LEU A 376 18.90 15.44 14.77
N THR A 377 18.55 14.35 15.44
CA THR A 377 18.38 14.27 16.89
C THR A 377 19.50 13.47 17.55
N ASP A 378 20.32 12.81 16.75
CA ASP A 378 21.45 12.02 17.19
C ASP A 378 22.64 12.23 16.23
N PRO A 379 23.86 12.58 16.73
CA PRO A 379 25.03 12.82 15.91
C PRO A 379 25.53 11.57 15.16
N ASP A 380 25.19 10.36 15.66
CA ASP A 380 25.58 9.10 15.04
C ASP A 380 24.66 8.73 13.85
N THR A 381 23.67 9.58 13.53
CA THR A 381 22.79 9.39 12.37
C THR A 381 23.55 9.65 11.08
N SER A 382 23.64 8.64 10.21
CA SER A 382 24.25 8.76 8.89
C SER A 382 23.28 9.39 7.90
N VAL A 383 23.66 10.48 7.24
CA VAL A 383 22.89 11.11 6.17
C VAL A 383 23.37 10.59 4.84
N LEU A 384 22.50 9.90 4.09
CA LEU A 384 22.82 9.27 2.80
C LEU A 384 22.42 10.16 1.60
N ALA A 385 21.43 11.00 1.78
CA ALA A 385 21.01 12.00 0.80
C ALA A 385 20.50 13.26 1.50
N ALA A 386 20.78 14.40 0.90
CA ALA A 386 20.31 15.70 1.36
C ALA A 386 19.99 16.62 0.18
N ARG A 387 19.10 17.59 0.42
CA ARG A 387 18.77 18.68 -0.51
C ARG A 387 18.49 19.95 0.27
N ASP A 388 19.03 21.06 -0.21
CA ASP A 388 18.82 22.40 0.39
C ASP A 388 19.14 22.45 1.89
N GLY A 389 20.17 21.71 2.32
CA GLY A 389 20.60 21.67 3.72
C GLY A 389 19.75 20.77 4.64
N ALA A 390 18.75 20.08 4.11
CA ALA A 390 17.90 19.14 4.86
C ALA A 390 18.18 17.68 4.46
N PRO A 391 18.25 16.76 5.43
CA PRO A 391 18.34 15.32 5.16
C PRO A 391 17.13 14.82 4.36
N GLN A 392 17.37 14.05 3.30
CA GLN A 392 16.34 13.37 2.53
C GLN A 392 16.28 11.88 2.87
N MET A 393 17.43 11.28 3.16
CA MET A 393 17.51 9.88 3.56
C MET A 393 18.58 9.72 4.62
N THR A 394 18.23 9.07 5.72
CA THR A 394 19.15 8.78 6.81
C THR A 394 19.08 7.31 7.24
N LEU A 395 20.15 6.85 7.87
CA LEU A 395 20.20 5.60 8.61
C LEU A 395 20.67 5.87 10.03
N HIS A 396 20.01 5.27 11.00
CA HIS A 396 20.34 5.37 12.40
C HIS A 396 20.36 3.98 13.04
N ARG A 397 21.46 3.61 13.70
CA ARG A 397 21.54 2.38 14.47
C ARG A 397 20.94 2.62 15.85
N PHE A 398 19.97 1.77 16.23
CA PHE A 398 19.31 1.87 17.51
C PHE A 398 19.28 0.49 18.20
N GLY A 399 20.08 0.33 19.24
CA GLY A 399 20.31 -0.95 19.85
C GLY A 399 20.94 -1.94 18.88
N ARG A 400 20.28 -3.08 18.66
CA ARG A 400 20.72 -4.08 17.65
C ARG A 400 20.10 -3.87 16.28
N GLY A 401 19.09 -3.00 16.16
CA GLY A 401 18.37 -2.73 14.94
C GLY A 401 18.84 -1.49 14.23
N CYS A 402 18.08 -1.11 13.22
CA CYS A 402 18.35 0.04 12.36
C CYS A 402 17.05 0.73 11.97
N ALA A 403 17.06 2.05 11.98
CA ALA A 403 15.97 2.86 11.46
C ALA A 403 16.44 3.65 10.22
N ALA A 404 15.58 3.75 9.22
CA ALA A 404 15.77 4.60 8.05
C ALA A 404 14.67 5.66 8.02
N TYR A 405 15.06 6.88 7.68
CA TYR A 405 14.12 7.95 7.37
C TYR A 405 14.21 8.30 5.89
N LEU A 406 13.06 8.47 5.26
CA LEU A 406 12.90 8.99 3.91
C LEU A 406 11.98 10.21 3.97
N SER A 407 12.44 11.35 3.47
CA SER A 407 11.69 12.62 3.53
C SER A 407 10.40 12.63 2.70
N GLY A 408 10.23 11.65 1.86
CA GLY A 408 9.07 11.32 1.05
C GLY A 408 9.39 10.12 0.19
N PHE A 409 8.40 9.59 -0.49
CA PHE A 409 8.60 8.48 -1.42
C PHE A 409 7.58 8.56 -2.55
N SER A 410 8.06 8.71 -3.78
CA SER A 410 7.26 8.59 -4.99
C SER A 410 7.65 7.32 -5.73
N TYR A 411 6.65 6.49 -6.06
CA TYR A 411 6.92 5.25 -6.78
C TYR A 411 7.48 5.52 -8.18
N ARG A 412 8.52 4.78 -8.47
CA ARG A 412 9.10 4.52 -9.79
C ARG A 412 9.96 3.25 -9.67
N PRO A 413 10.28 2.57 -10.77
CA PRO A 413 11.04 1.31 -10.69
C PRO A 413 12.36 1.43 -9.91
N GLU A 414 13.10 2.52 -10.12
CA GLU A 414 14.37 2.78 -9.40
C GLU A 414 14.16 3.00 -7.90
N ALA A 415 13.02 3.60 -7.51
CA ALA A 415 12.68 3.79 -6.12
C ALA A 415 12.27 2.45 -5.46
N ALA A 416 11.53 1.60 -6.18
CA ALA A 416 11.23 0.25 -5.69
C ALA A 416 12.52 -0.56 -5.48
N ARG A 417 13.51 -0.43 -6.40
CA ARG A 417 14.83 -1.05 -6.23
C ARG A 417 15.57 -0.49 -5.02
N MET A 418 15.59 0.82 -4.83
CA MET A 418 16.17 1.45 -3.65
C MET A 418 15.53 0.93 -2.35
N LEU A 419 14.20 0.78 -2.33
CA LEU A 419 13.50 0.22 -1.18
C LEU A 419 13.91 -1.24 -0.91
N LEU A 420 14.03 -2.07 -1.95
CA LEU A 420 14.52 -3.45 -1.82
C LEU A 420 15.94 -3.48 -1.24
N ASP A 421 16.85 -2.69 -1.81
CA ASP A 421 18.25 -2.64 -1.37
C ASP A 421 18.36 -2.13 0.08
N LEU A 422 17.50 -1.19 0.49
CA LEU A 422 17.37 -0.77 1.89
C LEU A 422 16.93 -1.92 2.80
N LEU A 423 15.89 -2.67 2.42
CA LEU A 423 15.41 -3.83 3.18
C LEU A 423 16.47 -4.91 3.31
N LEU A 424 17.21 -5.20 2.22
CA LEU A 424 18.35 -6.14 2.22
C LEU A 424 19.46 -5.67 3.18
N TYR A 425 19.80 -4.39 3.14
CA TYR A 425 20.79 -3.81 4.04
C TYR A 425 20.39 -3.91 5.50
N MET A 426 19.14 -3.55 5.83
CA MET A 426 18.63 -3.57 7.21
C MET A 426 18.57 -4.97 7.81
N THR A 427 18.29 -5.98 6.99
CA THR A 427 18.16 -7.38 7.44
C THR A 427 19.41 -8.22 7.25
N GLY A 428 20.41 -7.71 6.51
CA GLY A 428 21.60 -8.47 6.15
C GLY A 428 21.31 -9.65 5.21
N THR A 429 20.20 -9.60 4.47
CA THR A 429 19.75 -10.68 3.58
C THR A 429 20.41 -10.58 2.21
N ASP A 430 20.81 -11.72 1.62
CA ASP A 430 21.24 -11.80 0.23
C ASP A 430 20.03 -11.80 -0.72
N GLY A 431 20.02 -10.89 -1.69
CA GLY A 431 18.92 -10.73 -2.65
C GLY A 431 18.84 -11.80 -3.74
N CYS A 432 19.88 -12.64 -3.90
CA CYS A 432 19.99 -13.60 -5.02
C CYS A 432 18.93 -14.73 -4.95
N ALA A 433 18.47 -15.07 -3.73
CA ALA A 433 17.57 -16.21 -3.51
C ALA A 433 16.21 -16.13 -4.22
N ALA A 434 15.74 -14.93 -4.55
CA ALA A 434 14.44 -14.71 -5.20
C ALA A 434 14.53 -14.28 -6.68
N GLY A 435 15.74 -14.29 -7.24
CA GLY A 435 16.04 -13.75 -8.56
C GLY A 435 16.33 -12.24 -8.49
N ARG A 436 17.52 -11.85 -8.97
CA ARG A 436 17.99 -10.47 -9.02
C ARG A 436 18.37 -10.10 -10.45
N CYS A 437 18.12 -8.85 -10.82
CA CYS A 437 18.58 -8.29 -12.10
C CYS A 437 19.39 -7.02 -11.87
N ASP A 438 20.29 -6.70 -12.80
CA ASP A 438 21.15 -5.52 -12.71
C ASP A 438 20.36 -4.24 -12.94
N ASP A 439 19.45 -4.25 -13.93
CA ASP A 439 18.69 -3.06 -14.30
C ASP A 439 17.47 -2.85 -13.40
N PRO A 440 17.32 -1.69 -12.76
CA PRO A 440 16.20 -1.40 -11.86
C PRO A 440 14.84 -1.34 -12.56
N MET A 441 14.81 -1.17 -13.89
CA MET A 441 13.57 -1.19 -14.68
C MET A 441 13.03 -2.60 -14.88
N VAL A 442 13.82 -3.63 -14.56
CA VAL A 442 13.42 -5.03 -14.74
C VAL A 442 13.14 -5.68 -13.39
N GLU A 443 11.96 -6.25 -13.26
CA GLU A 443 11.56 -7.08 -12.12
C GLU A 443 11.47 -8.55 -12.53
N THR A 444 11.78 -9.43 -11.60
CA THR A 444 11.75 -10.88 -11.80
C THR A 444 10.90 -11.56 -10.75
N ALA A 445 10.24 -12.67 -11.12
CA ALA A 445 9.61 -13.58 -10.17
C ALA A 445 10.02 -15.02 -10.51
N TRP A 446 10.85 -15.59 -9.67
CA TRP A 446 11.32 -16.97 -9.78
C TRP A 446 10.32 -17.94 -9.16
N PHE A 447 9.88 -18.96 -9.91
CA PHE A 447 8.99 -20.02 -9.46
C PHE A 447 9.75 -21.35 -9.40
N PRO A 448 10.31 -21.72 -8.23
CA PRO A 448 11.19 -22.89 -8.11
C PRO A 448 10.48 -24.20 -8.48
N ALA A 449 9.19 -24.35 -8.14
CA ALA A 449 8.43 -25.58 -8.43
C ALA A 449 8.28 -25.85 -9.92
N SER A 450 8.05 -24.82 -10.71
CA SER A 450 7.92 -24.91 -12.18
C SER A 450 9.27 -24.76 -12.89
N ARG A 451 10.35 -24.40 -12.17
CA ARG A 451 11.62 -23.97 -12.74
C ARG A 451 11.40 -22.94 -13.85
N ALA A 452 10.60 -21.93 -13.56
CA ALA A 452 10.24 -20.89 -14.49
C ALA A 452 10.44 -19.51 -13.87
N MET A 453 10.75 -18.52 -14.68
CA MET A 453 10.94 -17.14 -14.25
C MET A 453 10.08 -16.21 -15.10
N ALA A 454 9.28 -15.38 -14.43
CA ALA A 454 8.66 -14.23 -15.06
C ALA A 454 9.65 -13.05 -14.99
N VAL A 455 9.92 -12.44 -16.14
CA VAL A 455 10.80 -11.26 -16.28
C VAL A 455 10.00 -10.15 -16.92
N MET A 456 9.99 -8.99 -16.30
CA MET A 456 9.13 -7.85 -16.67
C MET A 456 9.96 -6.59 -16.83
N ASN A 457 10.02 -6.06 -18.05
CA ASN A 457 10.54 -4.71 -18.30
C ASN A 457 9.44 -3.69 -18.02
N ASN A 458 9.61 -2.84 -17.02
CA ASN A 458 8.65 -1.81 -16.63
C ASN A 458 8.94 -0.44 -17.27
N SER A 459 9.76 -0.40 -18.31
CA SER A 459 10.09 0.81 -19.05
C SER A 459 9.58 0.81 -20.49
N GLU A 460 9.47 1.98 -21.08
CA GLU A 460 9.14 2.19 -22.50
C GLU A 460 10.34 1.96 -23.44
N LYS A 461 11.47 1.47 -22.92
CA LYS A 461 12.70 1.26 -23.68
C LYS A 461 13.08 -0.20 -23.70
N GLU A 462 13.84 -0.59 -24.73
CA GLU A 462 14.55 -1.87 -24.72
C GLU A 462 15.60 -1.86 -23.62
N VAL A 463 15.68 -2.95 -22.85
CA VAL A 463 16.62 -3.12 -21.74
C VAL A 463 17.37 -4.43 -21.88
N THR A 464 18.70 -4.37 -21.78
CA THR A 464 19.54 -5.55 -21.67
C THR A 464 20.07 -5.67 -20.24
N THR A 465 19.75 -6.76 -19.57
CA THR A 465 20.09 -6.98 -18.17
C THR A 465 20.65 -8.38 -17.93
N GLN A 466 21.47 -8.51 -16.89
CA GLN A 466 21.89 -9.78 -16.31
C GLN A 466 20.89 -10.15 -15.22
N ILE A 467 20.41 -11.39 -15.26
CA ILE A 467 19.51 -11.94 -14.24
C ILE A 467 20.22 -13.09 -13.56
N GLU A 468 20.20 -13.10 -12.23
CA GLU A 468 20.80 -14.12 -11.38
C GLU A 468 19.77 -14.75 -10.47
N TRP A 469 19.83 -16.06 -10.28
CA TRP A 469 19.01 -16.82 -9.33
C TRP A 469 19.86 -17.96 -8.74
N PRO A 470 19.40 -18.67 -7.70
CA PRO A 470 20.26 -19.65 -7.00
C PRO A 470 20.88 -20.74 -7.89
N GLU A 471 20.25 -21.07 -9.00
CA GLU A 471 20.65 -22.17 -9.87
C GLU A 471 21.41 -21.71 -11.13
N GLY A 472 21.52 -20.40 -11.40
CA GLY A 472 22.18 -19.91 -12.60
C GLY A 472 22.05 -18.40 -12.85
N SER A 473 22.44 -18.01 -14.03
CA SER A 473 22.31 -16.65 -14.53
C SER A 473 22.09 -16.60 -16.03
N VAL A 474 21.45 -15.56 -16.52
CA VAL A 474 21.22 -15.33 -17.94
C VAL A 474 21.31 -13.84 -18.28
N ARG A 475 21.94 -13.53 -19.41
CA ARG A 475 21.89 -12.19 -19.99
C ARG A 475 20.84 -12.17 -21.11
N MET A 476 19.94 -11.20 -21.05
CA MET A 476 18.86 -11.10 -22.02
C MET A 476 18.47 -9.67 -22.33
N THR A 477 17.88 -9.49 -23.50
CA THR A 477 17.29 -8.23 -23.94
C THR A 477 15.77 -8.38 -23.96
N LEU A 478 15.08 -7.40 -23.35
CA LEU A 478 13.63 -7.28 -23.30
C LEU A 478 13.21 -6.04 -24.08
N GLY A 479 12.21 -6.18 -24.92
CA GLY A 479 11.57 -5.03 -25.57
C GLY A 479 10.84 -4.11 -24.58
N PRO A 480 10.38 -2.94 -25.06
CA PRO A 480 9.59 -2.03 -24.25
C PRO A 480 8.37 -2.73 -23.62
N GLN A 481 8.19 -2.54 -22.32
CA GLN A 481 7.06 -3.07 -21.56
C GLN A 481 6.85 -4.60 -21.69
N GLU A 482 7.84 -5.32 -22.19
CA GLU A 482 7.75 -6.76 -22.39
C GLU A 482 7.68 -7.52 -21.08
N MET A 483 6.81 -8.54 -21.02
CA MET A 483 6.86 -9.61 -20.03
C MET A 483 7.19 -10.91 -20.72
N ARG A 484 8.29 -11.54 -20.31
CA ARG A 484 8.73 -12.84 -20.83
C ARG A 484 8.74 -13.89 -19.72
N LEU A 485 8.22 -15.08 -20.03
CA LEU A 485 8.40 -16.25 -19.19
C LEU A 485 9.54 -17.08 -19.76
N ILE A 486 10.48 -17.42 -18.90
CA ILE A 486 11.61 -18.29 -19.22
C ILE A 486 11.35 -19.61 -18.53
N ASP A 487 11.18 -20.67 -19.29
CA ASP A 487 11.04 -22.02 -18.78
C ASP A 487 12.44 -22.64 -18.67
N GLN A 488 12.77 -23.20 -17.52
CA GLN A 488 14.09 -23.81 -17.20
C GLN A 488 15.25 -22.85 -17.53
N PRO A 489 15.28 -21.66 -16.91
CA PRO A 489 16.33 -20.69 -17.16
C PRO A 489 17.70 -21.20 -16.74
#